data_7999d02cf0d0f95055861b30440f6f9b
#
_entry.id   7999d02cf0d0f95055861b30440f6f9b
#
_cell.length_a   1.000
_cell.length_b   1.000
_cell.length_c   1.000
_cell.angle_alpha   90.00
_cell.angle_beta   90.00
_cell.angle_gamma   90.00
#
_symmetry.space_group_name_H-M   'P 1'
#
loop_
_entity.id
_entity.type
_entity.pdbx_description
1 polymer ?
#
loop_
_entity_poly.entity_id
_entity_poly.type
_entity_poly.pdbx_seq_one_letter_code
_entity_poly.pdbx_strand_id
1 'polypeptide(L)'
;MTLNKLKKIWDNGEYALNGWLSINNSFIAEIMSRQNYDTLTIDMQHGLIDYSDLIGMLQGITGSNVTPIVRVPWLDPSYIMKALDSGAQGIISPMINNKKEAKEFVSYMRYPPLGNRSFGPTRPVSYTHLRAHET
;
A
#
# COMPACT_ATOMS: atom_id res chain seq x y z
N MET A 1 -7.59 -11.03 10.10
CA MET A 1 -6.62 -9.93 9.87
C MET A 1 -5.39 -10.53 9.26
N THR A 2 -5.14 -10.25 8.00
CA THR A 2 -3.85 -10.59 7.42
C THR A 2 -2.84 -9.70 8.13
N LEU A 3 -2.09 -10.24 9.06
CA LEU A 3 -0.98 -9.54 9.71
C LEU A 3 -0.08 -8.99 8.62
N ASN A 4 0.17 -7.69 8.64
CA ASN A 4 1.14 -7.07 7.76
C ASN A 4 2.50 -7.72 8.03
N LYS A 5 2.94 -8.59 7.11
CA LYS A 5 4.17 -9.39 7.27
C LYS A 5 5.40 -8.52 7.41
N LEU A 6 5.43 -7.38 6.72
CA LEU A 6 6.51 -6.42 6.81
C LEU A 6 6.67 -5.89 8.24
N LYS A 7 5.54 -5.52 8.86
CA LYS A 7 5.57 -5.07 10.26
C LYS A 7 6.13 -6.15 11.19
N LYS A 8 5.74 -7.41 10.98
CA LYS A 8 6.25 -8.53 11.78
C LYS A 8 7.77 -8.72 11.62
N ILE A 9 8.29 -8.61 10.39
CA ILE A 9 9.72 -8.68 10.11
C ILE A 9 10.46 -7.59 10.91
N TRP A 10 9.97 -6.36 10.85
CA TRP A 10 10.57 -5.23 11.58
C TRP A 10 10.46 -5.37 13.11
N ASP A 11 9.33 -5.82 13.61
CA ASP A 11 9.13 -6.05 15.05
C ASP A 11 10.10 -7.12 15.59
N ASN A 12 10.54 -8.06 14.75
CA ASN A 12 11.56 -9.05 15.06
C ASN A 12 13.00 -8.55 14.88
N GLY A 13 13.20 -7.31 14.41
CA GLY A 13 14.53 -6.75 14.14
C GLY A 13 15.19 -7.33 12.88
N GLU A 14 14.41 -7.92 11.99
CA GLU A 14 14.88 -8.53 10.75
C GLU A 14 14.85 -7.56 9.58
N TYR A 15 15.59 -7.87 8.51
CA TYR A 15 15.59 -7.10 7.26
C TYR A 15 14.50 -7.60 6.31
N ALA A 16 13.86 -6.68 5.60
CA ALA A 16 12.93 -6.99 4.53
C ALA A 16 13.55 -6.67 3.16
N LEU A 17 13.40 -7.58 2.22
CA LEU A 17 13.77 -7.35 0.82
C LEU A 17 12.59 -6.81 0.04
N ASN A 18 12.75 -5.60 -0.51
CA ASN A 18 11.73 -4.92 -1.30
C ASN A 18 12.08 -4.92 -2.79
N GLY A 19 11.17 -5.42 -3.63
CA GLY A 19 11.23 -5.25 -5.08
C GLY A 19 10.52 -3.97 -5.51
N TRP A 20 10.93 -3.38 -6.64
CA TRP A 20 10.41 -2.10 -7.12
C TRP A 20 9.84 -2.24 -8.54
N LEU A 21 8.59 -1.79 -8.73
CA LEU A 21 7.84 -1.88 -9.99
C LEU A 21 7.59 -0.49 -10.54
N SER A 22 8.19 -0.17 -11.69
CA SER A 22 8.07 1.13 -12.36
C SER A 22 7.37 1.04 -13.73
N ILE A 23 7.00 -0.17 -14.15
CA ILE A 23 6.33 -0.44 -15.44
C ILE A 23 4.90 -0.90 -15.16
N ASN A 24 3.93 -0.34 -15.87
CA ASN A 24 2.50 -0.63 -15.73
C ASN A 24 2.12 -2.00 -16.36
N ASN A 25 2.45 -3.06 -15.66
CA ASN A 25 2.12 -4.41 -16.14
C ASN A 25 1.72 -5.33 -14.99
N SER A 26 0.47 -5.77 -14.97
CA SER A 26 -0.05 -6.65 -13.94
C SER A 26 0.58 -8.05 -13.97
N PHE A 27 0.96 -8.54 -15.15
CA PHE A 27 1.62 -9.84 -15.27
C PHE A 27 3.05 -9.81 -14.70
N ILE A 28 3.78 -8.72 -14.94
CA ILE A 28 5.10 -8.52 -14.29
C ILE A 28 4.94 -8.46 -12.77
N ALA A 29 3.93 -7.75 -12.27
CA ALA A 29 3.65 -7.69 -10.84
C ALA A 29 3.34 -9.08 -10.26
N GLU A 30 2.57 -9.89 -10.96
CA GLU A 30 2.28 -11.28 -10.59
C GLU A 30 3.56 -12.11 -10.53
N ILE A 31 4.39 -12.10 -11.57
CA ILE A 31 5.65 -12.85 -11.61
C ILE A 31 6.56 -12.41 -10.45
N MET A 32 6.75 -11.11 -10.27
CA MET A 32 7.60 -10.57 -9.20
C MET A 32 7.09 -10.97 -7.82
N SER A 33 5.78 -11.04 -7.63
CA SER A 33 5.18 -11.44 -6.35
C SER A 33 5.42 -12.91 -5.97
N ARG A 34 5.83 -13.72 -6.93
CA ARG A 34 6.19 -15.14 -6.72
C ARG A 34 7.71 -15.36 -6.50
N GLN A 35 8.48 -14.28 -6.54
CA GLN A 35 9.89 -14.33 -6.19
C GLN A 35 10.09 -14.14 -4.68
N ASN A 36 11.32 -14.25 -4.22
CA ASN A 36 11.64 -14.20 -2.79
C ASN A 36 11.73 -12.77 -2.24
N TYR A 37 10.77 -11.90 -2.58
CA TYR A 37 10.62 -10.58 -1.99
C TYR A 37 9.68 -10.65 -0.77
N ASP A 38 9.96 -9.83 0.23
CA ASP A 38 9.04 -9.61 1.37
C ASP A 38 7.98 -8.58 1.03
N THR A 39 8.37 -7.59 0.22
CA THR A 39 7.49 -6.51 -0.22
C THR A 39 7.71 -6.20 -1.70
N LEU A 40 6.68 -5.66 -2.35
CA LEU A 40 6.78 -5.05 -3.67
C LEU A 40 6.22 -3.63 -3.62
N THR A 41 7.02 -2.66 -4.06
CA THR A 41 6.59 -1.27 -4.19
C THR A 41 6.18 -0.97 -5.62
N ILE A 42 4.94 -0.53 -5.79
CA ILE A 42 4.40 -0.02 -7.06
C ILE A 42 4.61 1.50 -7.06
N ASP A 43 5.32 2.01 -8.06
CA ASP A 43 5.76 3.40 -8.09
C ASP A 43 4.85 4.27 -8.96
N MET A 44 3.99 5.06 -8.31
CA MET A 44 3.14 6.04 -8.98
C MET A 44 3.75 7.45 -9.04
N GLN A 45 4.94 7.67 -8.44
CA GLN A 45 5.59 8.98 -8.48
C GLN A 45 6.42 9.16 -9.75
N HIS A 46 7.33 8.26 -10.01
CA HIS A 46 8.24 8.30 -11.17
C HIS A 46 8.10 7.10 -12.08
N GLY A 47 7.37 6.07 -11.66
CA GLY A 47 6.98 4.96 -12.52
C GLY A 47 5.93 5.38 -13.54
N LEU A 48 5.81 4.60 -14.62
CA LEU A 48 4.84 4.80 -15.69
C LEU A 48 3.49 4.17 -15.31
N ILE A 49 2.95 4.53 -14.14
CA ILE A 49 1.81 3.86 -13.50
C ILE A 49 0.83 4.91 -13.00
N ASP A 50 -0.41 4.83 -13.45
CA ASP A 50 -1.52 5.62 -12.91
C ASP A 50 -2.45 4.77 -12.03
N TYR A 51 -3.57 5.34 -11.60
CA TYR A 51 -4.48 4.65 -10.69
C TYR A 51 -5.14 3.40 -11.32
N SER A 52 -5.47 3.42 -12.59
CA SER A 52 -6.06 2.26 -13.28
C SER A 52 -5.08 1.11 -13.39
N ASP A 53 -3.81 1.42 -13.68
CA ASP A 53 -2.74 0.42 -13.72
C ASP A 53 -2.49 -0.19 -12.34
N LEU A 54 -2.50 0.66 -11.29
CA LEU A 54 -2.32 0.24 -9.90
C LEU A 54 -3.30 -0.88 -9.50
N ILE A 55 -4.56 -0.74 -9.86
CA ILE A 55 -5.60 -1.73 -9.54
C ILE A 55 -5.23 -3.10 -10.12
N GLY A 56 -4.88 -3.16 -11.41
CA GLY A 56 -4.48 -4.40 -12.08
C GLY A 56 -3.21 -5.01 -11.48
N MET A 57 -2.24 -4.18 -11.15
CA MET A 57 -0.99 -4.65 -10.53
C MET A 57 -1.21 -5.19 -9.11
N LEU A 58 -2.03 -4.53 -8.30
CA LEU A 58 -2.41 -5.03 -6.97
C LEU A 58 -3.20 -6.35 -7.06
N GLN A 59 -4.06 -6.50 -8.07
CA GLN A 59 -4.75 -7.77 -8.35
C GLN A 59 -3.75 -8.89 -8.68
N GLY A 60 -2.73 -8.59 -9.48
CA GLY A 60 -1.69 -9.57 -9.83
C GLY A 60 -0.88 -10.03 -8.60
N ILE A 61 -0.67 -9.16 -7.63
CA ILE A 61 0.03 -9.49 -6.37
C ILE A 61 -0.86 -10.27 -5.40
N THR A 62 -2.17 -10.15 -5.51
CA THR A 62 -3.12 -10.76 -4.58
C THR A 62 -2.94 -12.29 -4.51
N GLY A 63 -2.97 -12.83 -3.30
CA GLY A 63 -2.77 -14.26 -3.04
C GLY A 63 -1.32 -14.69 -2.98
N SER A 64 -0.36 -13.79 -3.18
CA SER A 64 1.05 -14.03 -2.93
C SER A 64 1.41 -13.78 -1.45
N ASN A 65 2.67 -14.02 -1.13
CA ASN A 65 3.20 -13.79 0.22
C ASN A 65 3.81 -12.39 0.43
N VAL A 66 3.89 -11.57 -0.61
CA VAL A 66 4.48 -10.23 -0.51
C VAL A 66 3.49 -9.21 0.06
N THR A 67 4.01 -8.26 0.81
CA THR A 67 3.25 -7.10 1.26
C THR A 67 3.28 -6.03 0.16
N PRO A 68 2.13 -5.66 -0.43
CA PRO A 68 2.09 -4.63 -1.46
C PRO A 68 2.21 -3.22 -0.86
N ILE A 69 3.17 -2.47 -1.36
CA ILE A 69 3.42 -1.07 -1.00
C ILE A 69 3.19 -0.20 -2.24
N VAL A 70 2.69 1.01 -2.05
CA VAL A 70 2.52 1.99 -3.13
C VAL A 70 3.28 3.25 -2.77
N ARG A 71 4.15 3.71 -3.67
CA ARG A 71 4.66 5.08 -3.60
C ARG A 71 3.72 5.99 -4.36
N VAL A 72 3.03 6.88 -3.62
CA VAL A 72 2.10 7.85 -4.19
C VAL A 72 2.86 9.03 -4.83
N PRO A 73 2.23 9.77 -5.78
CA PRO A 73 2.90 10.88 -6.47
C PRO A 73 3.33 12.01 -5.54
N TRP A 74 2.53 12.30 -4.52
CA TRP A 74 2.77 13.39 -3.57
C TRP A 74 2.02 13.15 -2.26
N LEU A 75 2.21 14.04 -1.28
CA LEU A 75 1.40 14.05 -0.04
C LEU A 75 -0.01 14.56 -0.38
N ASP A 76 -0.82 13.69 -0.92
CA ASP A 76 -2.19 13.97 -1.34
C ASP A 76 -3.12 12.91 -0.75
N PRO A 77 -4.11 13.31 0.08
CA PRO A 77 -5.02 12.36 0.73
C PRO A 77 -5.82 11.52 -0.27
N SER A 78 -6.13 12.05 -1.46
CA SER A 78 -6.90 11.31 -2.45
C SER A 78 -6.14 10.11 -3.01
N TYR A 79 -4.87 10.28 -3.34
CA TYR A 79 -4.02 9.16 -3.80
C TYR A 79 -3.77 8.13 -2.70
N ILE A 80 -3.51 8.60 -1.47
CA ILE A 80 -3.28 7.73 -0.32
C ILE A 80 -4.52 6.88 -0.04
N MET A 81 -5.70 7.51 0.03
CA MET A 81 -6.98 6.83 0.23
C MET A 81 -7.24 5.78 -0.86
N LYS A 82 -7.11 6.17 -2.13
CA LYS A 82 -7.36 5.28 -3.26
C LYS A 82 -6.39 4.10 -3.31
N ALA A 83 -5.11 4.31 -3.01
CA ALA A 83 -4.13 3.23 -2.94
C ALA A 83 -4.48 2.22 -1.83
N LEU A 84 -4.83 2.70 -0.65
CA LEU A 84 -5.25 1.85 0.48
C LEU A 84 -6.56 1.11 0.18
N ASP A 85 -7.55 1.79 -0.40
CA ASP A 85 -8.83 1.18 -0.76
C ASP A 85 -8.68 0.16 -1.90
N SER A 86 -7.64 0.28 -2.71
CA SER A 86 -7.30 -0.69 -3.77
C SER A 86 -6.52 -1.90 -3.28
N GLY A 87 -6.10 -1.92 -2.02
CA GLY A 87 -5.46 -3.08 -1.40
C GLY A 87 -3.98 -2.91 -1.04
N ALA A 88 -3.40 -1.72 -1.17
CA ALA A 88 -2.07 -1.44 -0.64
C ALA A 88 -2.06 -1.63 0.89
N GLN A 89 -1.01 -2.23 1.40
CA GLN A 89 -0.79 -2.45 2.84
C GLN A 89 0.27 -1.52 3.43
N GLY A 90 0.94 -0.75 2.59
CA GLY A 90 1.88 0.28 2.96
C GLY A 90 1.90 1.40 1.92
N ILE A 91 2.20 2.60 2.38
CA ILE A 91 2.32 3.80 1.53
C ILE A 91 3.68 4.44 1.75
N ILE A 92 4.32 4.82 0.66
CA ILE A 92 5.46 5.73 0.67
C ILE A 92 4.99 7.07 0.13
N SER A 93 5.05 8.11 0.94
CA SER A 93 4.80 9.48 0.51
C SER A 93 6.13 10.21 0.30
N PRO A 94 6.38 10.76 -0.89
CA PRO A 94 7.61 11.50 -1.16
C PRO A 94 7.58 12.87 -0.49
N MET A 95 8.76 13.49 -0.36
CA MET A 95 8.93 14.89 0.02
C MET A 95 8.33 15.25 1.39
N ILE A 96 8.42 14.36 2.35
CA ILE A 96 8.06 14.66 3.74
C ILE A 96 9.30 15.27 4.42
N ASN A 97 9.26 16.57 4.70
CA ASN A 97 10.42 17.33 5.12
C ASN A 97 10.37 17.79 6.58
N ASN A 98 9.23 17.66 7.24
CA ASN A 98 9.04 18.13 8.60
C ASN A 98 7.98 17.32 9.36
N LYS A 99 7.93 17.54 10.67
CA LYS A 99 7.02 16.84 11.58
C LYS A 99 5.54 17.06 11.25
N LYS A 100 5.17 18.25 10.76
CA LYS A 100 3.78 18.56 10.40
C LYS A 100 3.33 17.70 9.23
N GLU A 101 4.11 17.65 8.17
CA GLU A 101 3.82 16.81 6.99
C GLU A 101 3.77 15.33 7.34
N ALA A 102 4.67 14.85 8.21
CA ALA A 102 4.64 13.47 8.69
C ALA A 102 3.35 13.16 9.47
N LYS A 103 2.87 14.07 10.29
CA LYS A 103 1.60 13.91 11.02
C LYS A 103 0.39 13.93 10.07
N GLU A 104 0.38 14.81 9.08
CA GLU A 104 -0.65 14.84 8.04
C GLU A 104 -0.68 13.53 7.28
N PHE A 105 0.47 13.04 6.85
CA PHE A 105 0.59 11.75 6.17
C PHE A 105 -0.03 10.61 6.99
N VAL A 106 0.33 10.48 8.26
CA VAL A 106 -0.25 9.46 9.13
C VAL A 106 -1.77 9.64 9.28
N SER A 107 -2.25 10.88 9.39
CA SER A 107 -3.68 11.16 9.53
C SER A 107 -4.49 10.72 8.30
N TYR A 108 -3.93 10.81 7.10
CA TYR A 108 -4.58 10.39 5.86
C TYR A 108 -4.69 8.87 5.70
N MET A 109 -3.94 8.12 6.47
CA MET A 109 -3.98 6.65 6.47
C MET A 109 -4.91 6.06 7.52
N ARG A 110 -5.36 6.85 8.48
CA ARG A 110 -6.17 6.38 9.63
C ARG A 110 -7.58 6.95 9.59
N TYR A 111 -8.54 6.11 9.93
CA TYR A 111 -9.94 6.53 10.06
C TYR A 111 -10.16 7.42 11.29
N PRO A 112 -11.19 8.29 11.28
CA PRO A 112 -11.61 9.00 12.48
C PRO A 112 -11.89 8.03 13.66
N PRO A 113 -11.63 8.41 14.90
CA PRO A 113 -11.11 9.71 15.36
C PRO A 113 -9.58 9.84 15.28
N LEU A 114 -8.84 8.79 14.92
CA LEU A 114 -7.37 8.78 14.93
C LEU A 114 -6.76 9.49 13.72
N GLY A 115 -7.53 9.72 12.68
CA GLY A 115 -7.09 10.40 11.46
C GLY A 115 -8.27 10.91 10.65
N ASN A 116 -8.00 11.24 9.38
CA ASN A 116 -8.94 11.90 8.46
C ASN A 116 -9.23 11.09 7.20
N ARG A 117 -8.85 9.79 7.17
CA ARG A 117 -9.13 8.93 6.01
C ARG A 117 -10.64 8.77 5.83
N SER A 118 -11.14 9.01 4.61
CA SER A 118 -12.53 8.70 4.25
C SER A 118 -12.76 7.19 4.29
N PHE A 119 -13.86 6.75 4.90
CA PHE A 119 -14.20 5.34 5.02
C PHE A 119 -14.92 4.84 3.75
N GLY A 120 -14.24 4.02 2.99
CA GLY A 120 -14.75 3.37 1.79
C GLY A 120 -13.86 2.20 1.36
N PRO A 121 -13.56 1.24 2.27
CA PRO A 121 -12.57 0.18 2.03
C PRO A 121 -13.12 -0.89 1.10
N THR A 122 -13.12 -0.65 -0.19
CA THR A 122 -13.72 -1.53 -1.21
C THR A 122 -13.04 -2.90 -1.24
N ARG A 123 -11.74 -2.96 -1.53
CA ARG A 123 -11.02 -4.24 -1.60
C ARG A 123 -10.64 -4.80 -0.23
N PRO A 124 -10.18 -4.01 0.75
CA PRO A 124 -9.93 -4.54 2.09
C PRO A 124 -11.14 -5.22 2.72
N VAL A 125 -12.35 -4.69 2.52
CA VAL A 125 -13.59 -5.31 2.98
C VAL A 125 -13.89 -6.63 2.27
N SER A 126 -13.63 -6.70 0.96
CA SER A 126 -13.83 -7.93 0.19
C SER A 126 -13.02 -9.11 0.71
N TYR A 127 -11.85 -8.84 1.31
CA TYR A 127 -10.97 -9.89 1.85
C TYR A 127 -11.15 -10.14 3.35
N THR A 128 -11.71 -9.19 4.08
CA THR A 128 -11.82 -9.23 5.56
C THR A 128 -13.20 -8.82 6.08
N HIS A 129 -14.21 -8.95 5.27
CA HIS A 129 -15.57 -8.39 5.41
C HIS A 129 -16.16 -8.34 6.83
N LEU A 130 -15.80 -9.24 7.72
CA LEU A 130 -16.27 -9.26 9.08
C LEU A 130 -15.57 -8.25 10.01
N ARG A 131 -14.49 -7.61 9.55
CA ARG A 131 -13.69 -6.68 10.37
C ARG A 131 -13.76 -5.22 9.94
N ALA A 132 -14.48 -4.91 8.89
CA ALA A 132 -14.70 -3.54 8.45
C ALA A 132 -15.41 -2.67 9.50
N HIS A 133 -16.13 -3.31 10.43
CA HIS A 133 -16.85 -2.64 11.51
C HIS A 133 -16.00 -2.44 12.78
N GLU A 134 -14.82 -3.03 12.85
CA GLU A 134 -13.92 -2.93 14.01
C GLU A 134 -12.91 -1.76 13.92
N THR A 135 -12.90 -1.09 12.80
CA THR A 135 -12.03 0.06 12.54
C THR A 135 -12.83 1.33 12.57
#